data_d77b16b2a5c897d427b8398e6c11d589
#
_entry.id   d77b16b2a5c897d427b8398e6c11d589
#
_cell.length_a   1.000
_cell.length_b   1.000
_cell.length_c   1.000
_cell.angle_alpha   90.00
_cell.angle_beta   90.00
_cell.angle_gamma   90.00
#
_symmetry.space_group_name_H-M   'P 1'
#
loop_
_entity.id
_entity.type
_entity.pdbx_description
1 polymer ?
#
loop_
_entity_poly.entity_id
_entity_poly.type
_entity_poly.pdbx_seq_one_letter_code
_entity_poly.pdbx_strand_id
1 'polypeptide(L)'
;MGREFSRVFLYACLSQGGQIKEGIKNIGKETKMPTFNQLVRKGRETSKKKSTAPALQKGFNSLKKRATTNSAPQKRGVCTAVKTATPKKPNSALRKIARVRLSNGIEVTSYIPGEGHNLQEHSVVMIRGGRVKDLPGTRYHIIRGTLDTAGVANRMQARSKYGAKRPKAKKA
;
A
#
# COMPACT_ATOMS: atom_id res chain seq x y z
N MET A 1 22.44 51.48 -12.85
CA MET A 1 21.33 51.46 -13.84
C MET A 1 20.73 50.05 -13.72
N GLY A 2 19.65 49.76 -12.99
CA GLY A 2 18.31 50.32 -12.95
C GLY A 2 17.41 49.13 -13.26
N ARG A 3 16.98 48.40 -12.28
CA ARG A 3 15.61 48.16 -11.79
C ARG A 3 14.55 48.50 -12.82
N GLU A 4 13.89 47.46 -13.37
CA GLU A 4 12.48 47.42 -13.79
C GLU A 4 12.18 46.06 -14.46
N PHE A 5 11.84 45.05 -13.65
CA PHE A 5 11.08 43.87 -14.11
C PHE A 5 10.23 43.33 -12.94
N SER A 6 9.26 44.13 -12.53
CA SER A 6 8.27 43.70 -11.57
C SER A 6 7.01 44.54 -11.71
N ARG A 7 6.20 44.35 -12.74
CA ARG A 7 4.85 44.93 -12.81
C ARG A 7 4.02 44.52 -14.02
N VAL A 8 3.98 43.27 -14.41
CA VAL A 8 3.04 42.83 -15.49
C VAL A 8 2.39 41.45 -15.22
N PHE A 9 2.17 41.06 -13.98
CA PHE A 9 1.38 39.85 -13.73
C PHE A 9 0.27 40.08 -12.69
N LEU A 10 -0.41 41.21 -12.73
CA LEU A 10 -1.49 41.49 -11.77
C LEU A 10 -2.78 42.05 -12.41
N TYR A 11 -3.10 41.68 -13.66
CA TYR A 11 -4.38 42.09 -14.25
C TYR A 11 -4.90 41.01 -15.21
N ALA A 12 -5.31 39.88 -14.73
CA ALA A 12 -6.19 38.96 -15.46
C ALA A 12 -6.78 37.89 -14.55
N CYS A 13 -7.51 38.29 -13.53
CA CYS A 13 -8.40 37.37 -12.82
C CYS A 13 -9.52 38.11 -12.06
N LEU A 14 -10.24 38.95 -12.80
CA LEU A 14 -11.48 39.59 -12.31
C LEU A 14 -12.55 39.44 -13.40
N SER A 15 -13.15 38.25 -13.50
CA SER A 15 -14.53 38.06 -14.00
C SER A 15 -14.82 36.58 -14.12
N GLN A 16 -15.16 35.91 -13.07
CA GLN A 16 -16.18 34.86 -13.05
C GLN A 16 -16.55 34.60 -11.59
N GLY A 17 -17.71 35.11 -11.22
CA GLY A 17 -18.36 34.85 -9.95
C GLY A 17 -18.74 33.36 -9.82
N GLY A 18 -17.83 32.57 -9.34
CA GLY A 18 -18.04 31.19 -8.92
C GLY A 18 -17.99 31.13 -7.40
N GLN A 19 -19.12 30.85 -6.80
CA GLN A 19 -19.33 30.73 -5.37
C GLN A 19 -18.29 29.82 -4.73
N ILE A 20 -17.40 30.39 -3.94
CA ILE A 20 -16.56 29.64 -2.98
C ILE A 20 -17.50 29.23 -1.84
N LYS A 21 -18.19 28.11 -2.01
CA LYS A 21 -18.97 27.49 -0.93
C LYS A 21 -18.01 26.81 0.04
N GLU A 22 -17.89 27.45 1.18
CA GLU A 22 -17.86 26.83 2.52
C GLU A 22 -17.04 25.55 2.70
N GLY A 23 -15.73 25.69 2.82
CA GLY A 23 -14.84 24.60 3.28
C GLY A 23 -14.11 24.87 4.60
N ILE A 24 -14.44 25.95 5.32
CA ILE A 24 -13.75 26.30 6.59
C ILE A 24 -14.80 26.60 7.65
N LYS A 25 -15.51 25.58 8.10
CA LYS A 25 -16.32 25.64 9.32
C LYS A 25 -16.15 24.35 10.10
N ASN A 26 -15.05 24.22 10.82
CA ASN A 26 -14.96 23.31 11.96
C ASN A 26 -13.68 23.51 12.77
N ILE A 27 -13.23 24.76 12.94
CA ILE A 27 -12.23 25.09 13.95
C ILE A 27 -13.04 25.70 15.11
N GLY A 28 -13.25 24.93 16.17
CA GLY A 28 -13.86 25.44 17.41
C GLY A 28 -15.13 24.77 17.90
N LYS A 29 -15.42 23.54 17.50
CA LYS A 29 -16.42 22.76 18.24
C LYS A 29 -15.76 22.21 19.49
N GLU A 30 -15.96 22.92 20.61
CA GLU A 30 -15.76 22.34 21.94
C GLU A 30 -16.41 20.95 21.92
N THR A 31 -15.63 19.92 22.13
CA THR A 31 -16.13 18.55 22.23
C THR A 31 -16.84 18.39 23.58
N LYS A 32 -18.05 18.95 23.68
CA LYS A 32 -18.92 18.71 24.85
C LYS A 32 -19.16 17.20 24.93
N MET A 33 -18.78 16.63 26.06
CA MET A 33 -19.07 15.22 26.35
C MET A 33 -20.58 14.99 26.21
N PRO A 34 -21.01 14.03 25.38
CA PRO A 34 -22.45 13.77 25.23
C PRO A 34 -23.02 13.22 26.53
N THR A 35 -24.22 13.67 26.90
CA THR A 35 -24.93 13.15 28.06
C THR A 35 -25.35 11.69 27.82
N PHE A 36 -25.60 10.96 28.91
CA PHE A 36 -26.03 9.56 28.83
C PHE A 36 -27.26 9.36 27.95
N ASN A 37 -28.27 10.21 28.08
CA ASN A 37 -29.47 10.18 27.25
C ASN A 37 -29.19 10.45 25.76
N GLN A 38 -28.24 11.31 25.42
CA GLN A 38 -27.81 11.54 24.03
C GLN A 38 -27.11 10.29 23.45
N LEU A 39 -26.33 9.58 24.24
CA LEU A 39 -25.68 8.32 23.82
C LEU A 39 -26.68 7.19 23.63
N VAL A 40 -27.71 7.10 24.47
CA VAL A 40 -28.78 6.12 24.32
C VAL A 40 -29.58 6.37 23.02
N ARG A 41 -29.88 7.62 22.70
CA ARG A 41 -30.68 7.97 21.49
C ARG A 41 -29.89 7.85 20.18
N LYS A 42 -28.63 8.29 20.14
CA LYS A 42 -27.84 8.37 18.91
C LYS A 42 -26.74 7.31 18.83
N GLY A 43 -26.35 6.70 19.96
CA GLY A 43 -25.18 5.82 20.03
C GLY A 43 -23.86 6.55 19.71
N ARG A 44 -22.79 5.77 19.69
CA ARG A 44 -21.47 6.25 19.22
C ARG A 44 -21.25 5.76 17.79
N GLU A 45 -20.97 6.66 16.87
CA GLU A 45 -20.55 6.28 15.53
C GLU A 45 -19.12 5.76 15.58
N THR A 46 -18.95 4.51 15.15
CA THR A 46 -17.58 3.95 15.00
C THR A 46 -16.96 4.50 13.74
N SER A 47 -15.75 5.04 13.87
CA SER A 47 -14.99 5.52 12.71
C SER A 47 -14.72 4.37 11.73
N LYS A 48 -15.02 4.57 10.45
CA LYS A 48 -14.73 3.59 9.40
C LYS A 48 -13.21 3.39 9.30
N LYS A 49 -12.73 2.19 9.58
CA LYS A 49 -11.30 1.85 9.45
C LYS A 49 -10.90 1.87 7.98
N LYS A 50 -9.93 2.69 7.63
CA LYS A 50 -9.32 2.69 6.30
C LYS A 50 -8.37 1.50 6.17
N SER A 51 -8.35 0.87 4.99
CA SER A 51 -7.41 -0.23 4.73
C SER A 51 -5.95 0.23 4.80
N THR A 52 -5.10 -0.61 5.38
CA THR A 52 -3.65 -0.38 5.44
C THR A 52 -2.93 -0.69 4.11
N ALA A 53 -3.63 -1.31 3.16
CA ALA A 53 -3.12 -1.70 1.84
C ALA A 53 -3.89 -1.01 0.70
N PRO A 54 -3.72 0.32 0.49
CA PRO A 54 -4.50 1.09 -0.47
C PRO A 54 -4.32 0.65 -1.92
N ALA A 55 -3.16 0.12 -2.31
CA ALA A 55 -2.91 -0.34 -3.67
C ALA A 55 -3.74 -1.57 -4.07
N LEU A 56 -4.22 -2.35 -3.10
CA LEU A 56 -5.09 -3.51 -3.37
C LEU A 56 -6.56 -3.12 -3.56
N GLN A 57 -6.95 -1.90 -3.18
CA GLN A 57 -8.33 -1.42 -3.27
C GLN A 57 -8.60 -0.63 -4.56
N LYS A 58 -7.54 -0.19 -5.25
CA LYS A 58 -7.65 0.59 -6.47
C LYS A 58 -7.49 -0.34 -7.68
N GLY A 59 -8.44 -0.30 -8.58
CA GLY A 59 -8.36 -0.88 -9.91
C GLY A 59 -8.19 0.20 -10.99
N PHE A 60 -7.92 -0.21 -12.21
CA PHE A 60 -7.89 0.66 -13.37
C PHE A 60 -8.63 -0.01 -14.52
N ASN A 61 -9.61 0.67 -15.09
CA ASN A 61 -10.33 0.20 -16.26
C ASN A 61 -9.62 0.76 -17.50
N SER A 62 -8.97 -0.12 -18.27
CA SER A 62 -8.20 0.25 -19.46
C SER A 62 -9.08 0.76 -20.60
N LEU A 63 -10.29 0.22 -20.77
CA LEU A 63 -11.22 0.63 -21.81
C LEU A 63 -11.75 2.06 -21.57
N LYS A 64 -12.23 2.31 -20.36
CA LYS A 64 -12.77 3.63 -19.97
C LYS A 64 -11.69 4.58 -19.47
N LYS A 65 -10.40 4.19 -19.47
CA LYS A 65 -9.24 4.97 -19.00
C LYS A 65 -9.46 5.67 -17.64
N ARG A 66 -10.19 5.06 -16.74
CA ARG A 66 -10.49 5.63 -15.43
C ARG A 66 -10.21 4.68 -14.27
N ALA A 67 -9.85 5.26 -13.13
CA ALA A 67 -9.68 4.49 -11.90
C ALA A 67 -11.00 3.91 -11.41
N THR A 68 -10.96 2.70 -10.88
CA THR A 68 -12.10 2.01 -10.25
C THR A 68 -11.74 1.63 -8.83
N THR A 69 -12.73 1.57 -7.94
CA THR A 69 -12.59 1.01 -6.60
C THR A 69 -12.94 -0.47 -6.66
N ASN A 70 -11.92 -1.32 -6.75
CA ASN A 70 -12.10 -2.76 -6.72
C ASN A 70 -11.19 -3.35 -5.64
N SER A 71 -11.80 -3.77 -4.53
CA SER A 71 -11.08 -4.39 -3.42
C SER A 71 -10.71 -5.83 -3.78
N ALA A 72 -9.42 -6.14 -3.77
CA ALA A 72 -8.92 -7.48 -4.02
C ALA A 72 -7.95 -7.88 -2.89
N PRO A 73 -8.00 -9.14 -2.39
CA PRO A 73 -7.08 -9.59 -1.33
C PRO A 73 -5.64 -9.69 -1.81
N GLN A 74 -5.44 -9.93 -3.09
CA GLN A 74 -4.16 -10.14 -3.75
C GLN A 74 -4.16 -9.48 -5.12
N LYS A 75 -2.98 -9.08 -5.60
CA LYS A 75 -2.79 -8.60 -6.98
C LYS A 75 -1.48 -9.09 -7.55
N ARG A 76 -1.50 -9.37 -8.85
CA ARG A 76 -0.32 -9.70 -9.63
C ARG A 76 0.46 -8.43 -9.96
N GLY A 77 1.77 -8.54 -9.99
CA GLY A 77 2.66 -7.48 -10.42
C GLY A 77 3.97 -8.03 -10.97
N VAL A 78 4.79 -7.14 -11.49
CA VAL A 78 6.11 -7.44 -12.03
C VAL A 78 7.16 -6.73 -11.18
N CYS A 79 8.23 -7.42 -10.80
CA CYS A 79 9.35 -6.84 -10.07
C CYS A 79 10.11 -5.86 -10.95
N THR A 80 10.24 -4.62 -10.52
CA THR A 80 11.06 -3.58 -11.18
C THR A 80 12.47 -3.52 -10.60
N ALA A 81 12.64 -3.87 -9.32
CA ALA A 81 13.95 -3.96 -8.69
C ALA A 81 13.87 -4.89 -7.47
N VAL A 82 14.93 -5.63 -7.22
CA VAL A 82 15.10 -6.46 -6.03
C VAL A 82 16.28 -5.92 -5.24
N LYS A 83 16.06 -5.57 -3.97
CA LYS A 83 17.03 -4.89 -3.12
C LYS A 83 16.99 -5.44 -1.69
N THR A 84 17.99 -5.05 -0.91
CA THR A 84 17.99 -5.24 0.54
C THR A 84 17.72 -3.91 1.23
N ALA A 85 17.12 -3.96 2.40
CA ALA A 85 16.84 -2.79 3.23
C ALA A 85 17.25 -3.06 4.68
N THR A 86 17.83 -2.06 5.31
CA THR A 86 18.13 -2.09 6.74
C THR A 86 16.84 -1.83 7.52
N PRO A 87 16.60 -2.56 8.61
CA PRO A 87 15.46 -2.32 9.47
C PRO A 87 15.65 -1.06 10.30
N LYS A 88 14.58 -0.65 10.93
CA LYS A 88 14.58 0.45 11.89
C LYS A 88 15.24 -0.01 13.20
N LYS A 89 15.93 0.91 13.90
CA LYS A 89 16.46 0.67 15.27
C LYS A 89 15.35 0.18 16.21
N PRO A 90 15.58 -0.78 17.12
CA PRO A 90 16.88 -1.33 17.53
C PRO A 90 17.36 -2.53 16.70
N ASN A 91 16.64 -2.96 15.65
CA ASN A 91 16.97 -4.15 14.88
C ASN A 91 18.07 -3.89 13.84
N SER A 92 18.86 -4.92 13.54
CA SER A 92 19.89 -4.90 12.51
C SER A 92 19.81 -6.18 11.68
N ALA A 93 19.68 -6.05 10.37
CA ALA A 93 19.68 -7.14 9.41
C ALA A 93 19.67 -6.58 7.97
N LEU A 94 19.80 -7.45 6.99
CA LEU A 94 19.56 -7.13 5.58
C LEU A 94 18.26 -7.78 5.12
N ARG A 95 17.16 -7.05 5.23
CA ARG A 95 15.84 -7.53 4.84
C ARG A 95 15.68 -7.48 3.33
N LYS A 96 15.20 -8.58 2.73
CA LYS A 96 14.99 -8.68 1.29
C LYS A 96 13.66 -8.02 0.92
N ILE A 97 13.70 -7.04 0.03
CA ILE A 97 12.54 -6.32 -0.48
C ILE A 97 12.55 -6.30 -2.00
N ALA A 98 11.37 -6.22 -2.59
CA ALA A 98 11.23 -6.01 -4.02
C ALA A 98 10.30 -4.81 -4.28
N ARG A 99 10.65 -4.01 -5.27
CA ARG A 99 9.77 -3.01 -5.83
C ARG A 99 8.93 -3.68 -6.90
N VAL A 100 7.61 -3.61 -6.79
CA VAL A 100 6.69 -4.34 -7.67
C VAL A 100 5.71 -3.36 -8.29
N ARG A 101 5.61 -3.39 -9.61
CA ARG A 101 4.60 -2.67 -10.38
C ARG A 101 3.39 -3.59 -10.55
N LEU A 102 2.26 -3.18 -9.99
CA LEU A 102 1.02 -3.95 -10.02
C LEU A 102 0.27 -3.81 -11.34
N SER A 103 -0.68 -4.71 -11.57
CA SER A 103 -1.58 -4.68 -12.73
C SER A 103 -2.43 -3.39 -12.84
N ASN A 104 -2.59 -2.64 -11.76
CA ASN A 104 -3.25 -1.33 -11.75
C ASN A 104 -2.30 -0.14 -12.00
N GLY A 105 -1.03 -0.39 -12.35
CA GLY A 105 -0.02 0.62 -12.61
C GLY A 105 0.65 1.22 -11.37
N ILE A 106 0.22 0.86 -10.16
CA ILE A 106 0.80 1.38 -8.91
C ILE A 106 2.07 0.61 -8.57
N GLU A 107 3.15 1.30 -8.25
CA GLU A 107 4.37 0.70 -7.73
C GLU A 107 4.34 0.64 -6.20
N VAL A 108 4.72 -0.50 -5.66
CA VAL A 108 4.73 -0.75 -4.22
C VAL A 108 6.01 -1.47 -3.79
N THR A 109 6.47 -1.18 -2.59
CA THR A 109 7.56 -1.93 -1.96
C THR A 109 6.96 -3.11 -1.20
N SER A 110 7.40 -4.32 -1.52
CA SER A 110 6.92 -5.58 -0.94
C SER A 110 8.06 -6.33 -0.27
N TYR A 111 7.78 -6.96 0.86
CA TYR A 111 8.73 -7.80 1.58
C TYR A 111 8.73 -9.22 1.01
N ILE A 112 9.92 -9.80 0.87
CA ILE A 112 10.10 -11.19 0.44
C ILE A 112 10.28 -12.05 1.71
N PRO A 113 9.26 -12.84 2.11
CA PRO A 113 9.35 -13.66 3.32
C PRO A 113 10.16 -14.93 3.08
N GLY A 114 10.77 -15.45 4.13
CA GLY A 114 11.52 -16.69 4.15
C GLY A 114 13.01 -16.54 3.87
N GLU A 115 13.71 -17.65 3.90
CA GLU A 115 15.15 -17.73 3.67
C GLU A 115 15.42 -17.99 2.18
N GLY A 116 16.27 -17.17 1.58
CA GLY A 116 16.60 -17.24 0.16
C GLY A 116 15.42 -16.93 -0.77
N HIS A 117 15.69 -16.52 -1.96
CA HIS A 117 14.70 -16.30 -3.01
C HIS A 117 15.36 -16.40 -4.39
N ASN A 118 14.53 -16.65 -5.41
CA ASN A 118 14.95 -16.73 -6.82
C ASN A 118 14.47 -15.52 -7.64
N LEU A 119 13.95 -14.48 -6.99
CA LEU A 119 13.40 -13.31 -7.67
C LEU A 119 14.47 -12.45 -8.26
N GLN A 120 14.24 -12.02 -9.49
CA GLN A 120 15.06 -11.08 -10.27
C GLN A 120 14.17 -9.95 -10.80
N GLU A 121 14.76 -9.00 -11.50
CA GLU A 121 14.01 -8.02 -12.26
C GLU A 121 13.13 -8.73 -13.30
N HIS A 122 11.96 -8.17 -13.56
CA HIS A 122 10.93 -8.70 -14.46
C HIS A 122 10.22 -9.99 -14.02
N SER A 123 10.57 -10.57 -12.86
CA SER A 123 9.81 -11.70 -12.30
C SER A 123 8.37 -11.31 -12.00
N VAL A 124 7.45 -12.17 -12.41
CA VAL A 124 6.02 -11.99 -12.12
C VAL A 124 5.71 -12.54 -10.73
N VAL A 125 5.11 -11.74 -9.89
CA VAL A 125 4.84 -12.08 -8.49
C VAL A 125 3.41 -11.79 -8.09
N MET A 126 2.92 -12.51 -7.08
CA MET A 126 1.66 -12.24 -6.40
C MET A 126 1.94 -11.56 -5.08
N ILE A 127 1.27 -10.43 -4.83
CA ILE A 127 1.39 -9.72 -3.57
C ILE A 127 0.09 -9.78 -2.76
N ARG A 128 0.24 -9.73 -1.44
CA ARG A 128 -0.84 -9.58 -0.47
C ARG A 128 -0.60 -8.39 0.44
N GLY A 129 -1.63 -7.90 1.10
CA GLY A 129 -1.51 -6.92 2.16
C GLY A 129 -0.83 -7.49 3.40
N GLY A 130 -0.28 -6.61 4.20
CA GLY A 130 0.38 -6.92 5.46
C GLY A 130 1.58 -6.00 5.66
N ARG A 131 1.54 -5.20 6.72
CA ARG A 131 2.62 -4.28 7.06
C ARG A 131 3.75 -5.02 7.75
N VAL A 132 5.00 -4.69 7.38
CA VAL A 132 6.19 -5.09 8.11
C VAL A 132 6.54 -3.97 9.10
N LYS A 133 6.44 -4.27 10.41
CA LYS A 133 6.73 -3.31 11.48
C LYS A 133 8.16 -2.76 11.42
N ASP A 134 9.07 -3.61 11.00
CA ASP A 134 10.52 -3.40 11.00
C ASP A 134 11.01 -2.53 9.83
N LEU A 135 10.25 -2.51 8.74
CA LEU A 135 10.59 -1.78 7.52
C LEU A 135 9.62 -0.62 7.29
N PRO A 136 10.06 0.64 7.41
CA PRO A 136 9.20 1.79 7.12
C PRO A 136 8.78 1.78 5.64
N GLY A 137 7.49 2.07 5.41
CA GLY A 137 6.93 2.12 4.05
C GLY A 137 6.55 0.78 3.42
N THR A 138 6.95 -0.37 3.97
CA THR A 138 6.62 -1.69 3.44
C THR A 138 5.30 -2.19 4.01
N ARG A 139 4.26 -2.19 3.17
CA ARG A 139 2.88 -2.56 3.54
C ARG A 139 2.40 -3.84 2.87
N TYR A 140 3.24 -4.50 2.10
CA TYR A 140 2.89 -5.66 1.27
C TYR A 140 3.89 -6.77 1.44
N HIS A 141 3.43 -8.01 1.22
CA HIS A 141 4.27 -9.20 1.20
C HIS A 141 4.12 -9.92 -0.14
N ILE A 142 5.19 -10.49 -0.63
CA ILE A 142 5.17 -11.43 -1.76
C ILE A 142 4.71 -12.79 -1.25
N ILE A 143 3.87 -13.46 -2.02
CA ILE A 143 3.39 -14.81 -1.71
C ILE A 143 4.37 -15.81 -2.31
N ARG A 144 4.97 -16.65 -1.46
CA ARG A 144 5.90 -17.70 -1.88
C ARG A 144 5.17 -18.88 -2.50
N GLY A 145 5.81 -19.52 -3.48
CA GLY A 145 5.26 -20.69 -4.16
C GLY A 145 4.19 -20.40 -5.22
N THR A 146 4.06 -19.14 -5.65
CA THR A 146 3.12 -18.71 -6.68
C THR A 146 3.85 -18.00 -7.82
N LEU A 147 3.40 -18.21 -9.05
CA LEU A 147 4.01 -17.63 -10.26
C LEU A 147 5.52 -17.91 -10.29
N ASP A 148 6.35 -16.89 -10.50
CA ASP A 148 7.80 -17.05 -10.58
C ASP A 148 8.51 -17.15 -9.21
N THR A 149 7.75 -17.03 -8.12
CA THR A 149 8.32 -17.09 -6.78
C THR A 149 8.41 -18.53 -6.28
N ALA A 150 9.62 -19.07 -6.16
CA ALA A 150 9.81 -20.41 -5.59
C ALA A 150 9.40 -20.46 -4.11
N GLY A 151 8.95 -21.61 -3.63
CA GLY A 151 8.78 -21.89 -2.23
C GLY A 151 10.12 -21.92 -1.49
N VAL A 152 10.11 -21.86 -0.16
CA VAL A 152 11.32 -22.02 0.65
C VAL A 152 11.73 -23.48 0.67
N ALA A 153 12.99 -23.76 0.29
CA ALA A 153 13.53 -25.11 0.30
C ALA A 153 13.61 -25.67 1.73
N ASN A 154 13.43 -26.96 1.88
CA ASN A 154 13.58 -27.71 3.14
C ASN A 154 12.75 -27.19 4.34
N ARG A 155 11.75 -26.37 4.09
CA ARG A 155 10.89 -25.84 5.13
C ARG A 155 9.86 -26.87 5.57
N MET A 156 9.89 -27.25 6.85
CA MET A 156 8.99 -28.26 7.41
C MET A 156 7.82 -27.63 8.20
N GLN A 157 8.09 -26.57 8.93
CA GLN A 157 7.07 -25.88 9.73
C GLN A 157 6.40 -24.74 8.95
N ALA A 158 5.10 -24.55 9.14
CA ALA A 158 4.29 -23.50 8.50
C ALA A 158 4.47 -23.45 6.98
N ARG A 159 4.56 -24.60 6.33
CA ARG A 159 4.84 -24.75 4.89
C ARG A 159 3.94 -23.92 3.99
N SER A 160 2.65 -23.85 4.29
CA SER A 160 1.68 -23.08 3.51
C SER A 160 2.00 -21.59 3.45
N LYS A 161 2.59 -21.02 4.52
CA LYS A 161 3.00 -19.60 4.55
C LYS A 161 4.21 -19.31 3.66
N TYR A 162 5.02 -20.35 3.36
CA TYR A 162 6.27 -20.21 2.61
C TYR A 162 6.28 -20.97 1.29
N GLY A 163 5.12 -21.47 0.85
CA GLY A 163 4.98 -22.15 -0.42
C GLY A 163 5.74 -23.48 -0.54
N ALA A 164 6.07 -24.12 0.59
CA ALA A 164 6.79 -25.38 0.61
C ALA A 164 5.82 -26.57 0.46
N LYS A 165 6.09 -27.45 -0.51
CA LYS A 165 5.31 -28.66 -0.74
C LYS A 165 5.58 -29.70 0.35
N ARG A 166 4.60 -30.57 0.62
CA ARG A 166 4.80 -31.73 1.51
C ARG A 166 5.83 -32.68 0.91
N PRO A 167 6.83 -33.16 1.68
CA PRO A 167 7.74 -34.18 1.22
C PRO A 167 6.97 -35.41 0.74
N LYS A 168 7.30 -35.92 -0.43
CA LYS A 168 6.73 -37.20 -0.87
C LYS A 168 7.36 -38.31 -0.03
N ALA A 169 6.55 -39.24 0.46
CA ALA A 169 7.07 -40.47 1.05
C ALA A 169 7.93 -41.16 -0.01
N LYS A 170 9.15 -41.59 0.37
CA LYS A 170 9.95 -42.46 -0.48
C LYS A 170 9.12 -43.71 -0.72
N LYS A 171 8.76 -44.00 -1.98
CA LYS A 171 8.27 -45.33 -2.30
C LYS A 171 9.44 -46.29 -2.05
N ALA A 172 9.27 -47.19 -1.09
CA ALA A 172 10.18 -48.31 -0.88
C ALA A 172 10.15 -49.22 -2.09
#